data_27f850fbc2585b8bb623603e66220663
#
_entry.id   27f850fbc2585b8bb623603e66220663
#
_cell.length_a   1.000
_cell.length_b   1.000
_cell.length_c   1.000
_cell.angle_alpha   90.00
_cell.angle_beta   90.00
_cell.angle_gamma   90.00
#
_symmetry.space_group_name_H-M   'P 1'
#
loop_
_entity.id
_entity.type
_entity.pdbx_description
1 polymer ?
#
loop_
_entity_poly.entity_id
_entity_poly.type
_entity_poly.pdbx_seq_one_letter_code
_entity_poly.pdbx_strand_id
1 'polypeptide(L)'
;MRKRESTVSLTRVFDAPRERVFAAWTDARQLERWFGPQGFTLHSAEADPRPGGMFRLCLRSPQGKDYWVRGLYREVVAPERLVISCTAEDEKGIPRLEEIISVSFADEGGRTRLSLNATAGGTGPEAEAMMAGMPKGWNQTVSRLDEHLK
;
A
#
# COMPACT_ATOMS: atom_id res chain seq x y z
N MET A 1 -8.59 23.51 11.42
CA MET A 1 -8.20 22.29 12.10
C MET A 1 -6.76 21.94 11.74
N ARG A 2 -6.01 21.46 12.70
CA ARG A 2 -4.59 21.22 12.52
C ARG A 2 -4.33 19.93 11.74
N LYS A 3 -3.45 19.97 10.75
CA LYS A 3 -3.02 18.78 10.04
C LYS A 3 -2.22 17.87 10.97
N ARG A 4 -2.55 16.59 10.97
CA ARG A 4 -1.83 15.55 11.69
C ARG A 4 -1.07 14.69 10.70
N GLU A 5 0.05 14.13 11.14
CA GLU A 5 0.83 13.18 10.35
C GLU A 5 1.13 11.94 11.17
N SER A 6 1.21 10.81 10.49
CA SER A 6 1.53 9.52 11.10
C SER A 6 2.41 8.74 10.15
N THR A 7 3.40 8.05 10.69
CA THR A 7 4.32 7.23 9.91
C THR A 7 4.32 5.81 10.44
N VAL A 8 4.20 4.85 9.52
CA VAL A 8 4.37 3.42 9.82
C VAL A 8 5.64 2.96 9.13
N SER A 9 6.53 2.34 9.88
CA SER A 9 7.75 1.74 9.34
C SER A 9 7.75 0.27 9.73
N LEU A 10 7.93 -0.61 8.76
CA LEU A 10 8.04 -2.03 9.04
C LEU A 10 9.04 -2.70 8.10
N THR A 11 9.58 -3.80 8.56
CA THR A 11 10.52 -4.62 7.80
C THR A 11 10.06 -6.08 7.87
N ARG A 12 10.08 -6.77 6.76
CA ARG A 12 9.69 -8.17 6.69
C ARG A 12 10.58 -8.91 5.69
N VAL A 13 10.97 -10.13 6.03
CA VAL A 13 11.74 -10.99 5.12
C VAL A 13 10.80 -12.01 4.52
N PHE A 14 10.80 -12.10 3.19
CA PHE A 14 9.99 -13.06 2.43
C PHE A 14 10.88 -14.12 1.80
N ASP A 15 10.41 -15.36 1.78
CA ASP A 15 11.13 -16.46 1.13
C ASP A 15 10.79 -16.49 -0.37
N ALA A 16 11.17 -15.43 -1.05
CA ALA A 16 10.97 -15.27 -2.49
C ALA A 16 12.01 -14.27 -3.01
N PRO A 17 12.45 -14.41 -4.27
CA PRO A 17 13.40 -13.44 -4.84
C PRO A 17 12.74 -12.07 -5.04
N ARG A 18 13.54 -11.02 -4.98
CA ARG A 18 13.01 -9.65 -5.01
C ARG A 18 12.28 -9.29 -6.30
N GLU A 19 12.64 -9.91 -7.42
CA GLU A 19 11.92 -9.71 -8.68
C GLU A 19 10.47 -10.14 -8.55
N ARG A 20 10.23 -11.23 -7.83
CA ARG A 20 8.87 -11.73 -7.60
C ARG A 20 8.11 -10.86 -6.60
N VAL A 21 8.78 -10.40 -5.54
CA VAL A 21 8.15 -9.52 -4.55
C VAL A 21 7.82 -8.16 -5.18
N PHE A 22 8.75 -7.63 -5.97
CA PHE A 22 8.54 -6.38 -6.71
C PHE A 22 7.36 -6.50 -7.68
N ALA A 23 7.27 -7.61 -8.42
CA ALA A 23 6.16 -7.84 -9.35
C ALA A 23 4.81 -7.85 -8.63
N ALA A 24 4.74 -8.37 -7.41
CA ALA A 24 3.50 -8.38 -6.63
C ALA A 24 3.00 -6.96 -6.35
N TRP A 25 3.89 -5.98 -6.25
CA TRP A 25 3.56 -4.58 -5.99
C TRP A 25 3.23 -3.78 -7.25
N THR A 26 3.54 -4.31 -8.42
CA THR A 26 3.44 -3.56 -9.68
C THR A 26 2.46 -4.19 -10.69
N ASP A 27 1.98 -5.37 -10.41
CA ASP A 27 1.01 -6.08 -11.25
C ASP A 27 -0.38 -5.95 -10.62
N ALA A 28 -1.30 -5.31 -11.35
CA ALA A 28 -2.67 -5.08 -10.87
C ALA A 28 -3.38 -6.37 -10.46
N ARG A 29 -3.20 -7.46 -11.22
CA ARG A 29 -3.83 -8.75 -10.90
C ARG A 29 -3.30 -9.34 -9.60
N GLN A 30 -2.01 -9.14 -9.31
CA GLN A 30 -1.45 -9.59 -8.05
C GLN A 30 -1.91 -8.71 -6.90
N LEU A 31 -1.93 -7.39 -7.08
CA LEU A 31 -2.44 -6.47 -6.05
C LEU A 31 -3.85 -6.87 -5.60
N GLU A 32 -4.70 -7.29 -6.52
CA GLU A 32 -6.06 -7.74 -6.21
C GLU A 32 -6.09 -8.91 -5.23
N ARG A 33 -5.03 -9.69 -5.16
CA ARG A 33 -4.98 -10.90 -4.32
C ARG A 33 -4.50 -10.65 -2.91
N TRP A 34 -3.74 -9.61 -2.67
CA TRP A 34 -3.12 -9.44 -1.35
C TRP A 34 -3.26 -8.05 -0.75
N PHE A 35 -3.42 -7.01 -1.56
CA PHE A 35 -3.38 -5.64 -1.04
C PHE A 35 -4.62 -5.32 -0.21
N GLY A 36 -4.38 -4.66 0.94
CA GLY A 36 -5.43 -4.25 1.86
C GLY A 36 -5.42 -5.04 3.17
N PRO A 37 -6.04 -4.48 4.21
CA PRO A 37 -6.13 -5.14 5.51
C PRO A 37 -6.95 -6.42 5.42
N GLN A 38 -6.84 -7.26 6.46
CA GLN A 38 -7.58 -8.52 6.53
C GLN A 38 -9.08 -8.27 6.39
N GLY A 39 -9.73 -9.08 5.56
CA GLY A 39 -11.18 -8.98 5.31
C GLY A 39 -11.54 -8.04 4.17
N PHE A 40 -10.62 -7.19 3.73
CA PHE A 40 -10.84 -6.34 2.56
C PHE A 40 -10.53 -7.09 1.27
N THR A 41 -11.24 -6.72 0.20
CA THR A 41 -10.95 -7.19 -1.15
C THR A 41 -10.71 -5.99 -2.04
N LEU A 42 -9.96 -6.17 -3.13
CA LEU A 42 -9.86 -5.14 -4.16
C LEU A 42 -10.96 -5.35 -5.19
N HIS A 43 -11.87 -4.39 -5.26
CA HIS A 43 -12.92 -4.37 -6.27
C HIS A 43 -12.35 -3.94 -7.62
N SER A 44 -11.30 -3.14 -7.60
CA SER A 44 -10.64 -2.62 -8.79
C SER A 44 -9.18 -2.32 -8.46
N ALA A 45 -8.29 -2.56 -9.42
CA ALA A 45 -6.88 -2.21 -9.30
C ALA A 45 -6.35 -1.81 -10.66
N GLU A 46 -5.67 -0.67 -10.71
CA GLU A 46 -4.97 -0.19 -11.90
C GLU A 46 -3.55 0.20 -11.48
N ALA A 47 -2.56 -0.32 -12.19
CA ALA A 47 -1.16 -0.07 -11.89
C ALA A 47 -0.38 0.09 -13.19
N ASP A 48 0.27 1.25 -13.35
CA ASP A 48 1.17 1.53 -14.47
C ASP A 48 2.53 1.83 -13.85
N PRO A 49 3.41 0.81 -13.68
CA PRO A 49 4.61 0.92 -12.88
C PRO A 49 5.75 1.64 -13.59
N ARG A 50 5.57 2.93 -13.79
CA ARG A 50 6.59 3.83 -14.33
C ARG A 50 6.45 5.18 -13.63
N PRO A 51 7.49 5.99 -13.56
CA PRO A 51 7.38 7.32 -12.95
C PRO A 51 6.25 8.12 -13.60
N GLY A 52 5.31 8.61 -12.78
CA GLY A 52 4.13 9.30 -13.25
C GLY A 52 2.98 8.38 -13.64
N GLY A 53 3.18 7.07 -13.62
CA GLY A 53 2.14 6.10 -13.94
C GLY A 53 1.10 5.98 -12.84
N MET A 54 -0.11 5.59 -13.21
CA MET A 54 -1.26 5.53 -12.30
C MET A 54 -1.15 4.38 -11.31
N PHE A 55 -1.54 4.67 -10.07
CA PHE A 55 -1.76 3.68 -9.02
C PHE A 55 -3.13 3.94 -8.42
N ARG A 56 -4.12 3.10 -8.72
CA ARG A 56 -5.50 3.34 -8.30
C ARG A 56 -6.14 2.04 -7.85
N LEU A 57 -6.62 2.03 -6.60
CA LEU A 57 -7.22 0.85 -6.00
C LEU A 57 -8.57 1.19 -5.39
N CYS A 58 -9.51 0.27 -5.49
CA CYS A 58 -10.77 0.34 -4.75
C CYS A 58 -10.80 -0.80 -3.74
N LEU A 59 -10.67 -0.46 -2.46
CA LEU A 59 -10.70 -1.44 -1.38
C LEU A 59 -12.14 -1.56 -0.87
N ARG A 60 -12.67 -2.78 -0.88
CA ARG A 60 -14.02 -3.06 -0.38
C ARG A 60 -13.92 -3.73 0.98
N SER A 61 -14.57 -3.10 1.97
CA SER A 61 -14.60 -3.62 3.35
C SER A 61 -15.48 -4.85 3.47
N PRO A 62 -15.38 -5.61 4.58
CA PRO A 62 -16.29 -6.72 4.84
C PRO A 62 -17.77 -6.30 4.88
N GLN A 63 -18.07 -5.04 5.16
CA GLN A 63 -19.42 -4.50 5.17
C GLN A 63 -19.89 -4.03 3.78
N GLY A 64 -19.05 -4.20 2.74
CA GLY A 64 -19.40 -3.81 1.38
C GLY A 64 -19.20 -2.34 1.06
N LYS A 65 -18.44 -1.62 1.86
CA LYS A 65 -18.15 -0.20 1.63
C LYS A 65 -16.85 -0.05 0.84
N ASP A 66 -16.84 0.86 -0.12
CA ASP A 66 -15.70 1.07 -1.00
C ASP A 66 -14.88 2.27 -0.53
N TYR A 67 -13.55 2.06 -0.52
CA TYR A 67 -12.56 3.08 -0.15
C TYR A 67 -11.56 3.18 -1.28
N TRP A 68 -11.51 4.33 -1.96
CA TRP A 68 -10.60 4.54 -3.07
C TRP A 68 -9.25 5.05 -2.61
N VAL A 69 -8.21 4.52 -3.22
CA VAL A 69 -6.85 5.04 -3.12
C VAL A 69 -6.42 5.41 -4.52
N ARG A 70 -6.10 6.68 -4.73
CA ARG A 70 -5.77 7.22 -6.06
C ARG A 70 -4.42 7.90 -6.02
N GLY A 71 -3.52 7.52 -6.90
CA GLY A 71 -2.21 8.11 -6.90
C GLY A 71 -1.35 7.78 -8.09
N LEU A 72 -0.07 7.97 -7.90
CA LEU A 72 0.94 7.81 -8.94
C LEU A 72 2.17 7.11 -8.37
N TYR A 73 2.84 6.34 -9.23
CA TYR A 73 4.21 5.92 -8.95
C TYR A 73 5.11 7.14 -9.12
N ARG A 74 5.86 7.49 -8.10
CA ARG A 74 6.82 8.60 -8.15
C ARG A 74 8.19 8.13 -8.56
N GLU A 75 8.57 6.94 -8.09
CA GLU A 75 9.87 6.37 -8.34
C GLU A 75 9.70 4.87 -8.56
N VAL A 76 10.29 4.34 -9.62
CA VAL A 76 10.25 2.92 -9.94
C VAL A 76 11.65 2.51 -10.35
N VAL A 77 12.34 1.77 -9.48
CA VAL A 77 13.69 1.24 -9.72
C VAL A 77 13.61 -0.27 -9.52
N ALA A 78 13.32 -0.98 -10.60
CA ALA A 78 13.12 -2.43 -10.54
C ALA A 78 14.46 -3.16 -10.38
N PRO A 79 14.55 -4.17 -9.54
CA PRO A 79 13.58 -4.65 -8.55
C PRO A 79 13.85 -4.12 -7.14
N GLU A 80 14.37 -2.90 -7.00
CA GLU A 80 14.95 -2.39 -5.77
C GLU A 80 14.06 -1.45 -4.97
N ARG A 81 13.26 -0.61 -5.64
CA ARG A 81 12.59 0.47 -4.93
C ARG A 81 11.34 0.98 -5.65
N LEU A 82 10.33 1.29 -4.85
CA LEU A 82 9.11 1.98 -5.29
C LEU A 82 8.82 3.14 -4.35
N VAL A 83 8.35 4.25 -4.91
CA VAL A 83 7.75 5.33 -4.14
C VAL A 83 6.41 5.65 -4.78
N ILE A 84 5.35 5.60 -3.99
CA ILE A 84 3.97 5.85 -4.44
C ILE A 84 3.43 7.02 -3.62
N SER A 85 2.86 8.01 -4.29
CA SER A 85 2.10 9.06 -3.62
C SER A 85 0.64 8.89 -3.97
N CYS A 86 -0.25 8.96 -2.97
CA CYS A 86 -1.66 8.72 -3.18
C CYS A 86 -2.52 9.47 -2.18
N THR A 87 -3.82 9.50 -2.48
CA THR A 87 -4.85 10.05 -1.61
C THR A 87 -5.79 8.92 -1.24
N ALA A 88 -6.07 8.77 0.05
CA ALA A 88 -7.04 7.80 0.54
C ALA A 88 -8.36 8.50 0.85
N GLU A 89 -9.45 7.96 0.30
CA GLU A 89 -10.80 8.50 0.45
C GLU A 89 -11.58 7.72 1.51
N ASP A 90 -12.59 8.37 2.10
CA ASP A 90 -13.52 7.68 2.96
C ASP A 90 -14.60 6.97 2.13
N GLU A 91 -15.56 6.33 2.79
CA GLU A 91 -16.64 5.59 2.10
C GLU A 91 -17.55 6.46 1.24
N LYS A 92 -17.53 7.78 1.44
CA LYS A 92 -18.32 8.74 0.67
C LYS A 92 -17.55 9.34 -0.50
N GLY A 93 -16.30 8.88 -0.69
CA GLY A 93 -15.42 9.38 -1.74
C GLY A 93 -14.78 10.72 -1.40
N ILE A 94 -14.72 11.09 -0.14
CA ILE A 94 -14.09 12.33 0.30
C ILE A 94 -12.62 12.05 0.62
N PRO A 95 -11.66 12.77 0.00
CA PRO A 95 -10.24 12.60 0.32
C PRO A 95 -9.98 12.95 1.79
N ARG A 96 -9.33 12.03 2.51
CA ARG A 96 -9.03 12.20 3.94
C ARG A 96 -7.56 12.20 4.24
N LEU A 97 -6.76 11.40 3.52
CA LEU A 97 -5.33 11.29 3.75
C LEU A 97 -4.56 11.52 2.47
N GLU A 98 -3.42 12.21 2.60
CA GLU A 98 -2.38 12.22 1.60
C GLU A 98 -1.28 11.29 2.11
N GLU A 99 -0.85 10.35 1.29
CA GLU A 99 0.12 9.35 1.70
C GLU A 99 1.31 9.28 0.75
N ILE A 100 2.47 9.00 1.32
CA ILE A 100 3.66 8.62 0.57
C ILE A 100 4.11 7.26 1.09
N ILE A 101 4.17 6.29 0.20
CA ILE A 101 4.56 4.92 0.52
C ILE A 101 5.88 4.63 -0.18
N SER A 102 6.92 4.37 0.61
CA SER A 102 8.24 4.00 0.10
C SER A 102 8.50 2.54 0.43
N VAL A 103 8.88 1.76 -0.57
CA VAL A 103 9.16 0.33 -0.40
C VAL A 103 10.51 0.02 -0.99
N SER A 104 11.39 -0.59 -0.21
CA SER A 104 12.69 -1.06 -0.66
C SER A 104 12.74 -2.58 -0.60
N PHE A 105 13.39 -3.18 -1.58
CA PHE A 105 13.49 -4.63 -1.73
C PHE A 105 14.96 -5.00 -1.80
N ALA A 106 15.50 -5.53 -0.71
CA ALA A 106 16.90 -5.91 -0.64
C ALA A 106 17.06 -7.43 -0.80
N ASP A 107 18.02 -7.84 -1.61
CA ASP A 107 18.33 -9.26 -1.79
C ASP A 107 19.14 -9.76 -0.59
N GLU A 108 18.66 -10.86 0.01
CA GLU A 108 19.32 -11.51 1.13
C GLU A 108 19.47 -13.01 0.82
N GLY A 109 20.41 -13.34 -0.06
CA GLY A 109 20.68 -14.74 -0.40
C GLY A 109 19.51 -15.43 -1.10
N GLY A 110 18.84 -14.74 -2.01
CA GLY A 110 17.68 -15.25 -2.73
C GLY A 110 16.34 -15.02 -2.04
N ARG A 111 16.38 -14.48 -0.81
CA ARG A 111 15.20 -14.02 -0.08
C ARG A 111 15.15 -12.51 -0.19
N THR A 112 14.03 -11.93 0.19
CA THR A 112 13.84 -10.47 0.09
C THR A 112 13.58 -9.87 1.46
N ARG A 113 14.38 -8.85 1.81
CA ARG A 113 14.07 -7.98 2.93
C ARG A 113 13.30 -6.78 2.38
N LEU A 114 12.05 -6.70 2.72
CA LEU A 114 11.20 -5.56 2.36
C LEU A 114 11.21 -4.58 3.51
N SER A 115 11.48 -3.31 3.20
CA SER A 115 11.37 -2.21 4.15
C SER A 115 10.31 -1.25 3.62
N LEU A 116 9.28 -1.02 4.41
CA LEU A 116 8.16 -0.17 4.05
C LEU A 116 8.09 1.02 4.99
N ASN A 117 7.90 2.19 4.40
CA ASN A 117 7.69 3.42 5.15
C ASN A 117 6.49 4.14 4.55
N ALA A 118 5.41 4.25 5.31
CA ALA A 118 4.19 4.90 4.87
C ALA A 118 3.91 6.11 5.77
N THR A 119 3.95 7.30 5.19
CA THR A 119 3.63 8.53 5.90
C THR A 119 2.32 9.07 5.36
N ALA A 120 1.39 9.34 6.26
CA ALA A 120 0.09 9.90 5.91
C ALA A 120 -0.15 11.19 6.67
N GLY A 121 -0.88 12.09 6.03
CA GLY A 121 -1.27 13.35 6.65
C GLY A 121 -2.71 13.70 6.31
N GLY A 122 -3.39 14.35 7.27
CA GLY A 122 -4.77 14.78 7.08
C GLY A 122 -5.27 15.58 8.26
N THR A 123 -6.48 16.12 8.12
CA THR A 123 -7.13 16.91 9.16
C THR A 123 -8.52 16.35 9.46
N GLY A 124 -8.92 16.44 10.72
CA GLY A 124 -10.25 16.05 11.14
C GLY A 124 -10.34 14.65 11.72
N PRO A 125 -11.50 14.33 12.33
CA PRO A 125 -11.70 13.07 13.03
C PRO A 125 -11.57 11.83 12.14
N GLU A 126 -12.09 11.92 10.90
CA GLU A 126 -12.02 10.79 9.95
C GLU A 126 -10.59 10.49 9.55
N ALA A 127 -9.78 11.54 9.28
CA ALA A 127 -8.37 11.37 8.97
C ALA A 127 -7.61 10.78 10.16
N GLU A 128 -7.89 11.26 11.36
CA GLU A 128 -7.26 10.75 12.58
C GLU A 128 -7.60 9.28 12.82
N ALA A 129 -8.86 8.89 12.61
CA ALA A 129 -9.28 7.51 12.74
C ALA A 129 -8.58 6.60 11.72
N MET A 130 -8.47 7.05 10.48
CA MET A 130 -7.77 6.29 9.44
C MET A 130 -6.28 6.13 9.75
N MET A 131 -5.63 7.20 10.22
CA MET A 131 -4.23 7.13 10.62
C MET A 131 -4.01 6.20 11.81
N ALA A 132 -4.92 6.20 12.77
CA ALA A 132 -4.82 5.32 13.93
C ALA A 132 -4.88 3.84 13.53
N GLY A 133 -5.56 3.50 12.44
CA GLY A 133 -5.65 2.13 11.94
C GLY A 133 -4.48 1.69 11.06
N MET A 134 -3.60 2.61 10.65
CA MET A 134 -2.52 2.30 9.72
C MET A 134 -1.54 1.22 10.18
N PRO A 135 -1.04 1.24 11.44
CA PRO A 135 -0.07 0.23 11.85
C PRO A 135 -0.62 -1.19 11.73
N LYS A 136 -1.83 -1.40 12.23
CA LYS A 136 -2.49 -2.71 12.15
C LYS A 136 -2.79 -3.07 10.69
N GLY A 137 -3.32 -2.11 9.93
CA GLY A 137 -3.66 -2.32 8.53
C GLY A 137 -2.46 -2.71 7.67
N TRP A 138 -1.34 -2.02 7.82
CA TRP A 138 -0.13 -2.33 7.08
C TRP A 138 0.47 -3.68 7.48
N ASN A 139 0.47 -4.01 8.77
CA ASN A 139 0.94 -5.32 9.21
C ASN A 139 0.10 -6.45 8.64
N GLN A 140 -1.22 -6.29 8.60
CA GLN A 140 -2.12 -7.27 7.99
C GLN A 140 -1.89 -7.37 6.49
N THR A 141 -1.72 -6.24 5.81
CA THR A 141 -1.47 -6.19 4.37
C THR A 141 -0.19 -6.94 4.00
N VAL A 142 0.88 -6.70 4.73
CA VAL A 142 2.17 -7.36 4.47
C VAL A 142 2.10 -8.85 4.80
N SER A 143 1.32 -9.25 5.81
CA SER A 143 1.09 -10.67 6.09
C SER A 143 0.34 -11.36 4.95
N ARG A 144 -0.62 -10.68 4.33
CA ARG A 144 -1.30 -11.21 3.14
C ARG A 144 -0.37 -11.33 1.95
N LEU A 145 0.58 -10.39 1.80
CA LEU A 145 1.61 -10.48 0.77
C LEU A 145 2.46 -11.74 0.99
N ASP A 146 2.84 -12.02 2.23
CA ASP A 146 3.62 -13.22 2.56
C ASP A 146 2.87 -14.49 2.13
N GLU A 147 1.58 -14.58 2.42
CA GLU A 147 0.75 -15.71 1.99
C GLU A 147 0.67 -15.80 0.46
N HIS A 148 0.54 -14.67 -0.21
CA HIS A 148 0.47 -14.61 -1.67
C HIS A 148 1.74 -15.14 -2.34
N LEU A 149 2.89 -14.93 -1.70
CA LEU A 149 4.20 -15.33 -2.24
C LEU A 149 4.54 -16.80 -1.99
N LYS A 150 3.75 -17.50 -1.21
CA LYS A 150 3.97 -18.94 -0.92
C LYS A 150 3.52 -19.85 -2.06
#